data_ea4be48a78dd8923adc0a6faa2050ec8
#
_entry.id   ea4be48a78dd8923adc0a6faa2050ec8
#
_cell.length_a   1.000
_cell.length_b   1.000
_cell.length_c   1.000
_cell.angle_alpha   90.00
_cell.angle_beta   90.00
_cell.angle_gamma   90.00
#
_symmetry.space_group_name_H-M   'P 1'
#
loop_
_entity.id
_entity.type
_entity.pdbx_description
1 polymer ?
#
loop_
_entity_poly.entity_id
_entity_poly.type
_entity_poly.pdbx_seq_one_letter_code
_entity_poly.pdbx_strand_id
1 'polypeptide(L)'
;MAIDYTEAFVAIGSENFDKTVAFYAAVLGREPDERTRDIHVAFHLPGLRLAVFKPRAAHTAFFRNPPDRHSGLSLVLRVPNVERAAAELTRLGAPSPSPVIETSLGREVYGYDPDGNRLILVERTR
;
A
#
# COMPACT_ATOMS: atom_id res chain seq x y z
N MET A 1 -4.68 26.25 16.90
CA MET A 1 -5.98 26.00 16.23
C MET A 1 -5.89 24.75 15.36
N ALA A 2 -6.91 23.91 15.40
CA ALA A 2 -6.95 22.68 14.62
C ALA A 2 -7.97 22.78 13.50
N ILE A 3 -7.87 21.89 12.52
CA ILE A 3 -8.89 21.73 11.48
C ILE A 3 -10.00 20.86 12.07
N ASP A 4 -11.25 21.28 11.89
CA ASP A 4 -12.40 20.46 12.30
C ASP A 4 -12.55 19.30 11.30
N TYR A 5 -12.44 18.08 11.78
CA TYR A 5 -12.62 16.90 10.95
C TYR A 5 -13.38 15.82 11.72
N THR A 6 -14.07 14.94 10.99
CA THR A 6 -14.87 13.89 11.60
C THR A 6 -14.21 12.50 11.46
N GLU A 7 -13.36 12.32 10.46
CA GLU A 7 -12.59 11.07 10.31
C GLU A 7 -11.34 11.34 9.50
N ALA A 8 -10.40 10.44 9.59
CA ALA A 8 -9.16 10.51 8.82
C ALA A 8 -8.86 9.13 8.26
N PHE A 9 -8.40 9.07 7.02
CA PHE A 9 -8.00 7.82 6.38
C PHE A 9 -6.96 8.13 5.31
N VAL A 10 -6.29 7.07 4.84
CA VAL A 10 -5.28 7.17 3.79
C VAL A 10 -5.92 6.80 2.46
N ALA A 11 -5.63 7.58 1.43
CA ALA A 11 -6.13 7.31 0.08
C ALA A 11 -4.99 7.32 -0.92
N ILE A 12 -4.97 6.31 -1.80
CA ILE A 12 -4.01 6.17 -2.88
C ILE A 12 -4.73 6.50 -4.17
N GLY A 13 -4.23 7.51 -4.90
CA GLY A 13 -4.69 7.80 -6.25
C GLY A 13 -3.95 6.88 -7.22
N SER A 14 -4.67 6.13 -8.03
CA SER A 14 -4.09 5.11 -8.90
C SER A 14 -4.53 5.30 -10.34
N GLU A 15 -3.56 5.39 -11.27
CA GLU A 15 -3.85 5.35 -12.69
C GLU A 15 -4.00 3.90 -13.18
N ASN A 16 -3.67 2.93 -12.33
CA ASN A 16 -3.85 1.49 -12.58
C ASN A 16 -4.88 0.93 -11.61
N PHE A 17 -6.02 1.58 -11.51
CA PHE A 17 -7.00 1.34 -10.45
C PHE A 17 -7.33 -0.15 -10.25
N ASP A 18 -7.77 -0.85 -11.31
CA ASP A 18 -8.17 -2.25 -11.17
C ASP A 18 -7.03 -3.13 -10.72
N LYS A 19 -5.83 -2.90 -11.26
CA LYS A 19 -4.64 -3.66 -10.92
C LYS A 19 -4.21 -3.41 -9.47
N THR A 20 -4.28 -2.16 -9.03
CA THR A 20 -3.90 -1.78 -7.67
C THR A 20 -4.90 -2.30 -6.64
N VAL A 21 -6.19 -2.25 -6.96
CA VAL A 21 -7.22 -2.85 -6.09
C VAL A 21 -6.99 -4.35 -5.96
N ALA A 22 -6.76 -5.05 -7.06
CA ALA A 22 -6.50 -6.49 -7.03
C ALA A 22 -5.24 -6.82 -6.21
N PHE A 23 -4.21 -6.01 -6.35
CA PHE A 23 -2.97 -6.17 -5.58
C PHE A 23 -3.25 -6.07 -4.08
N TYR A 24 -3.94 -5.02 -3.63
CA TYR A 24 -4.21 -4.86 -2.20
C TYR A 24 -5.19 -5.90 -1.67
N ALA A 25 -6.17 -6.32 -2.47
CA ALA A 25 -7.06 -7.41 -2.06
C ALA A 25 -6.26 -8.68 -1.79
N ALA A 26 -5.29 -8.99 -2.65
CA ALA A 26 -4.44 -10.17 -2.48
C ALA A 26 -3.48 -10.03 -1.29
N VAL A 27 -2.80 -8.88 -1.17
CA VAL A 27 -1.85 -8.62 -0.08
C VAL A 27 -2.56 -8.64 1.27
N LEU A 28 -3.72 -8.00 1.37
CA LEU A 28 -4.47 -7.89 2.62
C LEU A 28 -5.34 -9.12 2.89
N GLY A 29 -5.50 -10.00 1.91
CA GLY A 29 -6.27 -11.23 2.06
C GLY A 29 -7.76 -10.97 2.25
N ARG A 30 -8.30 -9.94 1.62
CA ARG A 30 -9.69 -9.55 1.78
C ARG A 30 -10.16 -8.67 0.64
N GLU A 31 -11.45 -8.74 0.33
CA GLU A 31 -12.06 -7.83 -0.62
C GLU A 31 -12.32 -6.47 0.02
N PRO A 32 -12.44 -5.39 -0.77
CA PRO A 32 -12.79 -4.09 -0.21
C PRO A 32 -14.13 -4.13 0.54
N ASP A 33 -14.23 -3.38 1.62
CA ASP A 33 -15.46 -3.24 2.40
C ASP A 33 -16.43 -2.27 1.74
N GLU A 34 -15.92 -1.32 0.96
CA GLU A 34 -16.75 -0.33 0.27
C GLU A 34 -16.27 -0.22 -1.17
N ARG A 35 -17.22 -0.03 -2.08
CA ARG A 35 -16.92 0.19 -3.49
C ARG A 35 -17.93 1.19 -4.08
N THR A 36 -17.42 2.21 -4.75
CA THR A 36 -18.22 3.15 -5.51
C THR A 36 -17.84 3.02 -6.97
N ARG A 37 -18.65 2.32 -7.76
CA ARG A 37 -18.40 2.05 -9.18
C ARG A 37 -16.96 1.53 -9.37
N ASP A 38 -16.32 1.94 -10.48
CA ASP A 38 -14.94 1.56 -10.77
C ASP A 38 -13.99 2.73 -10.50
N ILE A 39 -14.31 3.55 -9.50
CA ILE A 39 -13.54 4.76 -9.19
C ILE A 39 -13.06 4.85 -7.75
N HIS A 40 -13.58 4.01 -6.85
CA HIS A 40 -13.22 4.12 -5.44
C HIS A 40 -13.50 2.81 -4.71
N VAL A 41 -12.55 2.37 -3.90
CA VAL A 41 -12.75 1.28 -2.94
C VAL A 41 -12.14 1.68 -1.61
N ALA A 42 -12.58 1.05 -0.53
CA ALA A 42 -11.98 1.23 0.79
C ALA A 42 -11.87 -0.11 1.50
N PHE A 43 -10.72 -0.36 2.12
CA PHE A 43 -10.46 -1.50 2.97
C PHE A 43 -10.48 -1.02 4.42
N HIS A 44 -11.31 -1.65 5.25
CA HIS A 44 -11.35 -1.34 6.69
C HIS A 44 -10.42 -2.31 7.41
N LEU A 45 -9.24 -1.82 7.78
CA LEU A 45 -8.23 -2.60 8.48
C LEU A 45 -8.24 -2.26 9.96
N PRO A 46 -7.67 -3.10 10.83
CA PRO A 46 -7.53 -2.73 12.24
C PRO A 46 -6.71 -1.45 12.37
N GLY A 47 -7.33 -0.41 12.90
CA GLY A 47 -6.68 0.87 13.14
C GLY A 47 -6.40 1.73 11.91
N LEU A 48 -6.83 1.30 10.72
CA LEU A 48 -6.58 2.05 9.49
C LEU A 48 -7.66 1.79 8.46
N ARG A 49 -8.12 2.83 7.80
CA ARG A 49 -8.90 2.69 6.57
C ARG A 49 -7.99 3.07 5.40
N LEU A 50 -7.88 2.19 4.43
CA LEU A 50 -7.08 2.41 3.22
C LEU A 50 -8.03 2.47 2.03
N ALA A 51 -8.05 3.60 1.34
CA ALA A 51 -8.84 3.79 0.13
C ALA A 51 -7.94 3.79 -1.09
N VAL A 52 -8.48 3.34 -2.22
CA VAL A 52 -7.85 3.46 -3.52
C VAL A 52 -8.88 4.13 -4.43
N PHE A 53 -8.48 5.16 -5.15
CA PHE A 53 -9.39 5.85 -6.05
C PHE A 53 -8.74 6.09 -7.41
N LYS A 54 -9.60 6.23 -8.42
CA LYS A 54 -9.16 6.55 -9.77
C LYS A 54 -9.27 8.07 -9.95
N PRO A 55 -8.15 8.79 -10.09
CA PRO A 55 -8.20 10.23 -10.29
C PRO A 55 -8.91 10.59 -11.59
N ARG A 56 -9.49 11.78 -11.64
CA ARG A 56 -9.98 12.33 -12.89
C ARG A 56 -8.82 12.42 -13.88
N ALA A 57 -9.10 12.25 -15.17
CA ALA A 57 -8.07 12.29 -16.21
C ALA A 57 -7.17 13.53 -16.10
N ALA A 58 -7.77 14.70 -15.83
CA ALA A 58 -7.03 15.94 -15.70
C ALA A 58 -6.09 16.00 -14.48
N HIS A 59 -6.29 15.12 -13.48
CA HIS A 59 -5.54 15.13 -12.23
C HIS A 59 -4.63 13.92 -12.06
N THR A 60 -4.64 12.98 -12.99
CA THR A 60 -3.88 11.73 -12.87
C THR A 60 -2.41 11.97 -12.57
N ALA A 61 -1.80 12.96 -13.23
CA ALA A 61 -0.38 13.25 -13.05
C ALA A 61 -0.03 13.67 -11.63
N PHE A 62 -0.96 14.26 -10.88
CA PHE A 62 -0.71 14.68 -9.50
C PHE A 62 -0.48 13.50 -8.57
N PHE A 63 -0.95 12.31 -8.94
CA PHE A 63 -0.88 11.12 -8.08
C PHE A 63 0.16 10.11 -8.54
N ARG A 64 0.97 10.45 -9.54
CA ARG A 64 2.05 9.57 -9.99
C ARG A 64 3.24 9.64 -9.06
N ASN A 65 3.77 8.48 -8.72
CA ASN A 65 5.03 8.42 -8.00
C ASN A 65 6.19 8.63 -8.96
N PRO A 66 7.33 9.18 -8.49
CA PRO A 66 8.51 9.30 -9.34
C PRO A 66 9.05 7.92 -9.71
N PRO A 67 9.74 7.80 -10.87
CA PRO A 67 10.28 6.51 -11.32
C PRO A 67 11.25 5.86 -10.34
N ASP A 68 11.93 6.64 -9.50
CA ASP A 68 12.87 6.14 -8.49
C ASP A 68 12.15 5.64 -7.22
N ARG A 69 10.82 5.78 -7.16
CA ARG A 69 9.98 5.36 -6.04
C ARG A 69 10.34 6.03 -4.72
N HIS A 70 10.95 7.20 -4.78
CA HIS A 70 11.26 7.98 -3.58
C HIS A 70 10.00 8.68 -3.07
N SER A 71 9.60 8.36 -1.85
CA SER A 71 8.41 8.92 -1.21
C SER A 71 8.59 8.82 0.30
N GLY A 72 8.09 9.82 1.02
CA GLY A 72 8.13 9.79 2.48
C GLY A 72 7.03 8.96 3.12
N LEU A 73 5.96 8.66 2.37
CA LEU A 73 4.83 7.91 2.90
C LEU A 73 4.96 6.43 2.56
N SER A 74 4.66 5.58 3.53
CA SER A 74 4.68 4.14 3.34
C SER A 74 3.51 3.49 4.06
N LEU A 75 3.02 2.38 3.52
CA LEU A 75 2.11 1.51 4.24
C LEU A 75 2.96 0.45 4.95
N VAL A 76 2.85 0.36 6.25
CA VAL A 76 3.62 -0.61 7.04
C VAL A 76 2.72 -1.78 7.39
N LEU A 77 3.17 -2.99 7.08
CA LEU A 77 2.47 -4.22 7.44
C LEU A 77 3.39 -5.04 8.35
N ARG A 78 2.89 -5.36 9.54
CA ARG A 78 3.60 -6.25 10.45
C ARG A 78 3.28 -7.69 10.07
N VAL A 79 4.31 -8.47 9.76
CA VAL A 79 4.17 -9.84 9.26
C VAL A 79 4.95 -10.81 10.15
N PRO A 80 4.56 -12.08 10.20
CA PRO A 80 5.32 -13.07 10.97
C PRO A 80 6.65 -13.45 10.34
N ASN A 81 6.81 -13.30 9.01
CA ASN A 81 8.02 -13.70 8.30
C ASN A 81 8.21 -12.82 7.07
N VAL A 82 9.25 -11.97 7.06
CA VAL A 82 9.45 -11.01 5.97
C VAL A 82 9.85 -11.69 4.67
N GLU A 83 10.61 -12.79 4.72
CA GLU A 83 11.03 -13.48 3.49
C GLU A 83 9.83 -14.10 2.79
N ARG A 84 8.94 -14.69 3.54
CA ARG A 84 7.71 -15.27 3.00
C ARG A 84 6.80 -14.19 2.43
N ALA A 85 6.67 -13.07 3.14
CA ALA A 85 5.86 -11.95 2.67
C ALA A 85 6.46 -11.33 1.41
N ALA A 86 7.77 -11.16 1.36
CA ALA A 86 8.45 -10.64 0.17
C ALA A 86 8.28 -11.57 -1.04
N ALA A 87 8.35 -12.88 -0.81
CA ALA A 87 8.11 -13.88 -1.87
C ALA A 87 6.69 -13.77 -2.41
N GLU A 88 5.72 -13.49 -1.54
CA GLU A 88 4.33 -13.31 -1.95
C GLU A 88 4.16 -12.07 -2.83
N LEU A 89 4.83 -10.96 -2.50
CA LEU A 89 4.82 -9.78 -3.37
C LEU A 89 5.36 -10.10 -4.76
N THR A 90 6.46 -10.85 -4.82
CA THR A 90 7.03 -11.29 -6.09
C THR A 90 6.06 -12.15 -6.87
N ARG A 91 5.38 -13.08 -6.19
CA ARG A 91 4.39 -13.96 -6.82
C ARG A 91 3.22 -13.16 -7.41
N LEU A 92 2.86 -12.05 -6.79
CA LEU A 92 1.78 -11.16 -7.27
C LEU A 92 2.23 -10.27 -8.42
N GLY A 93 3.47 -10.37 -8.86
CA GLY A 93 3.99 -9.58 -9.98
C GLY A 93 4.47 -8.19 -9.60
N ALA A 94 4.63 -7.91 -8.30
CA ALA A 94 5.18 -6.64 -7.86
C ALA A 94 6.66 -6.52 -8.25
N PRO A 95 7.20 -5.29 -8.31
CA PRO A 95 8.64 -5.12 -8.52
C PRO A 95 9.43 -5.84 -7.44
N SER A 96 10.67 -6.21 -7.76
CA SER A 96 11.53 -6.93 -6.81
C SER A 96 11.65 -6.17 -5.50
N PRO A 97 11.34 -6.81 -4.36
CA PRO A 97 11.51 -6.16 -3.06
C PRO A 97 12.98 -5.96 -2.73
N SER A 98 13.26 -5.09 -1.75
CA SER A 98 14.61 -4.90 -1.26
C SER A 98 15.13 -6.18 -0.60
N PRO A 99 16.46 -6.31 -0.42
CA PRO A 99 16.99 -7.31 0.49
C PRO A 99 16.45 -7.08 1.91
N VAL A 100 16.54 -8.12 2.74
CA VAL A 100 16.18 -8.01 4.15
C VAL A 100 17.14 -7.03 4.84
N ILE A 101 16.56 -6.11 5.62
CA ILE A 101 17.30 -5.11 6.38
C ILE A 101 17.17 -5.46 7.86
N GLU A 102 18.31 -5.65 8.52
CA GLU A 102 18.33 -5.91 9.96
C GLU A 102 18.24 -4.59 10.71
N THR A 103 17.37 -4.53 11.71
CA THR A 103 17.23 -3.35 12.57
C THR A 103 17.27 -3.79 14.04
N SER A 104 17.37 -2.81 14.95
CA SER A 104 17.33 -3.10 16.38
C SER A 104 15.98 -3.66 16.84
N LEU A 105 14.92 -3.44 16.05
CA LEU A 105 13.57 -3.89 16.40
C LEU A 105 13.17 -5.17 15.69
N GLY A 106 13.97 -5.65 14.75
CA GLY A 106 13.66 -6.84 13.98
C GLY A 106 14.17 -6.72 12.56
N ARG A 107 13.41 -7.24 11.62
CA ARG A 107 13.80 -7.32 10.22
C ARG A 107 12.75 -6.65 9.38
N GLU A 108 13.15 -6.01 8.28
CA GLU A 108 12.21 -5.36 7.39
C GLU A 108 12.62 -5.50 5.93
N VAL A 109 11.62 -5.35 5.05
CA VAL A 109 11.77 -5.40 3.60
C VAL A 109 10.92 -4.27 3.02
N TYR A 110 11.45 -3.57 2.04
CA TYR A 110 10.69 -2.59 1.26
C TYR A 110 10.14 -3.24 0.01
N GLY A 111 8.84 -3.15 -0.19
CA GLY A 111 8.17 -3.58 -1.40
C GLY A 111 7.38 -2.44 -2.01
N TYR A 112 6.77 -2.68 -3.17
CA TYR A 112 6.06 -1.62 -3.90
C TYR A 112 4.79 -2.16 -4.50
N ASP A 113 3.76 -1.31 -4.56
CA ASP A 113 2.52 -1.64 -5.24
C ASP A 113 2.65 -1.35 -6.75
N PRO A 114 1.62 -1.64 -7.56
CA PRO A 114 1.70 -1.39 -9.00
C PRO A 114 1.95 0.06 -9.41
N ASP A 115 1.63 1.02 -8.54
CA ASP A 115 1.84 2.44 -8.81
C ASP A 115 3.15 2.96 -8.23
N GLY A 116 3.94 2.10 -7.58
CA GLY A 116 5.21 2.50 -6.99
C GLY A 116 5.10 3.04 -5.57
N ASN A 117 3.98 2.88 -4.90
CA ASN A 117 3.87 3.25 -3.49
C ASN A 117 4.60 2.20 -2.64
N ARG A 118 5.35 2.67 -1.64
CA ARG A 118 6.16 1.78 -0.81
C ARG A 118 5.34 1.10 0.27
N LEU A 119 5.58 -0.21 0.41
CA LEU A 119 5.16 -0.98 1.58
C LEU A 119 6.40 -1.32 2.38
N ILE A 120 6.31 -1.22 3.70
CA ILE A 120 7.35 -1.70 4.59
C ILE A 120 6.80 -2.92 5.31
N LEU A 121 7.39 -4.08 5.04
CA LEU A 121 7.03 -5.31 5.73
C LEU A 121 7.96 -5.43 6.92
N VAL A 122 7.41 -5.55 8.13
CA VAL A 122 8.22 -5.63 9.34
C VAL A 122 7.95 -6.91 10.11
N GLU A 123 9.02 -7.55 10.53
CA GLU A 123 8.99 -8.72 11.40
C GLU A 123 9.69 -8.33 12.69
N ARG A 124 8.94 -8.27 13.77
CA ARG A 124 9.50 -7.87 15.07
C ARG A 124 10.10 -9.06 15.78
N THR A 125 11.19 -8.80 16.48
CA THR A 125 11.80 -9.82 17.34
C THR A 125 11.11 -9.94 18.67
N ARG A 126 10.03 -9.23 18.89
CA ARG A 126 9.12 -9.24 20.03
C ARG A 126 8.88 -7.88 20.63
#